data_3a7ea37f4bf3b74fe57842b63d4634c5
#
_entry.id   3a7ea37f4bf3b74fe57842b63d4634c5
#
_cell.length_a   1.000
_cell.length_b   1.000
_cell.length_c   1.000
_cell.angle_alpha   90.00
_cell.angle_beta   90.00
_cell.angle_gamma   90.00
#
_symmetry.space_group_name_H-M   'P 1'
#
loop_
_entity.id
_entity.type
_entity.pdbx_description
1 polymer ?
#
loop_
_entity_poly.entity_id
_entity_poly.type
_entity_poly.pdbx_seq_one_letter_code
_entity_poly.pdbx_strand_id
1 'polypeptide(L)'
;MITNENKKRILEAIAANRTNYPSDAKHAASLGISTSVYSAIKNGQTDKALSEANWITIARRLGVNLRGGIEWKPARTATFDYITKQLEFSQQSGLSAILCDIPNIGKTFTARYYVQCHRNAIYVDCSQVKTKLKLVRKIATEFGVGSNGRYSDVYEDLVYYLRSIDTPLIILDEAGDLQ
;
A
#
# COMPACT_ATOMS: atom_id res chain seq x y z
N MET A 1 8.15 17.55 15.18
CA MET A 1 7.10 17.15 16.13
C MET A 1 5.77 17.04 15.40
N ILE A 2 5.08 15.91 15.50
CA ILE A 2 3.78 15.71 14.85
C ILE A 2 2.70 16.47 15.64
N THR A 3 1.98 17.36 14.96
CA THR A 3 0.88 18.13 15.55
C THR A 3 -0.38 17.28 15.71
N ASN A 4 -1.32 17.71 16.56
CA ASN A 4 -2.61 17.04 16.70
C ASN A 4 -3.42 17.06 15.39
N GLU A 5 -3.28 18.11 14.59
CA GLU A 5 -3.88 18.20 13.26
C GLU A 5 -3.31 17.13 12.31
N ASN A 6 -1.99 16.93 12.31
CA ASN A 6 -1.38 15.86 11.54
C ASN A 6 -1.84 14.47 11.99
N LYS A 7 -1.98 14.23 13.30
CA LYS A 7 -2.55 12.97 13.81
C LYS A 7 -3.98 12.77 13.30
N LYS A 8 -4.81 13.81 13.32
CA LYS A 8 -6.19 13.75 12.83
C LYS A 8 -6.23 13.37 11.33
N ARG A 9 -5.42 14.00 10.50
CA ARG A 9 -5.31 13.69 9.06
C ARG A 9 -4.84 12.24 8.82
N ILE A 10 -3.90 11.75 9.62
CA ILE A 10 -3.46 10.35 9.55
C ILE A 10 -4.60 9.41 9.93
N LEU A 11 -5.38 9.72 10.97
CA LEU A 11 -6.52 8.90 11.38
C LEU A 11 -7.61 8.85 10.32
N GLU A 12 -7.91 9.97 9.68
CA GLU A 12 -8.84 10.03 8.55
C GLU A 12 -8.35 9.15 7.38
N ALA A 13 -7.05 9.21 7.07
CA ALA A 13 -6.45 8.36 6.04
C ALA A 13 -6.47 6.86 6.43
N ILE A 14 -6.23 6.52 7.69
CA ILE A 14 -6.37 5.15 8.20
C ILE A 14 -7.80 4.66 8.01
N ALA A 15 -8.80 5.47 8.37
CA ALA A 15 -10.20 5.12 8.24
C ALA A 15 -10.61 4.91 6.78
N ALA A 16 -10.18 5.79 5.88
CA ALA A 16 -10.42 5.68 4.45
C ALA A 16 -9.76 4.43 3.85
N ASN A 17 -8.49 4.17 4.19
CA ASN A 17 -7.74 3.03 3.68
C ASN A 17 -8.23 1.68 4.24
N ARG A 18 -8.91 1.68 5.40
CA ARG A 18 -9.44 0.47 6.04
C ARG A 18 -10.35 -0.36 5.12
N THR A 19 -11.09 0.30 4.26
CA THR A 19 -12.03 -0.35 3.33
C THR A 19 -11.34 -1.27 2.32
N ASN A 20 -10.03 -1.11 2.11
CA ASN A 20 -9.22 -1.92 1.20
C ASN A 20 -8.78 -3.27 1.82
N TYR A 21 -9.08 -3.52 3.09
CA TYR A 21 -8.65 -4.71 3.81
C TYR A 21 -9.84 -5.49 4.38
N PRO A 22 -9.79 -6.83 4.42
CA PRO A 22 -10.89 -7.66 4.89
C PRO A 22 -11.09 -7.59 6.41
N SER A 23 -10.06 -7.23 7.18
CA SER A 23 -10.14 -7.13 8.64
C SER A 23 -9.22 -6.06 9.21
N ASP A 24 -9.53 -5.61 10.44
CA ASP A 24 -8.68 -4.67 11.20
C ASP A 24 -7.28 -5.26 11.46
N ALA A 25 -7.19 -6.57 11.67
CA ALA A 25 -5.91 -7.24 11.89
C ALA A 25 -5.01 -7.19 10.63
N LYS A 26 -5.57 -7.43 9.45
CA LYS A 26 -4.84 -7.32 8.18
C LYS A 26 -4.40 -5.89 7.90
N HIS A 27 -5.27 -4.92 8.14
CA HIS A 27 -4.94 -3.50 7.99
C HIS A 27 -3.85 -3.07 8.99
N ALA A 28 -3.94 -3.47 10.28
CA ALA A 28 -2.90 -3.19 11.26
C ALA A 28 -1.53 -3.76 10.84
N ALA A 29 -1.51 -5.00 10.34
CA ALA A 29 -0.28 -5.63 9.84
C ALA A 29 0.33 -4.87 8.66
N SER A 30 -0.50 -4.41 7.69
CA SER A 30 -0.02 -3.59 6.55
C SER A 30 0.56 -2.24 7.00
N LEU A 31 0.02 -1.66 8.07
CA LEU A 31 0.55 -0.44 8.68
C LEU A 31 1.78 -0.68 9.56
N GLY A 32 2.11 -1.95 9.85
CA GLY A 32 3.25 -2.34 10.70
C GLY A 32 3.03 -2.09 12.19
N ILE A 33 1.78 -2.13 12.65
CA ILE A 33 1.40 -1.96 14.06
C ILE A 33 0.63 -3.17 14.58
N SER A 34 0.63 -3.36 15.90
CA SER A 34 -0.15 -4.44 16.53
C SER A 34 -1.65 -4.14 16.49
N THR A 35 -2.47 -5.17 16.55
CA THR A 35 -3.94 -5.06 16.61
C THR A 35 -4.42 -4.30 17.84
N SER A 36 -3.71 -4.44 18.98
CA SER A 36 -4.01 -3.68 20.19
C SER A 36 -3.78 -2.19 20.02
N VAL A 37 -2.68 -1.79 19.41
CA VAL A 37 -2.38 -0.39 19.07
C VAL A 37 -3.38 0.14 18.06
N TYR A 38 -3.73 -0.66 17.05
CA TYR A 38 -4.74 -0.28 16.05
C TYR A 38 -6.10 -0.01 16.70
N SER A 39 -6.55 -0.88 17.62
CA SER A 39 -7.80 -0.68 18.37
C SER A 39 -7.75 0.56 19.26
N ALA A 40 -6.64 0.83 19.94
CA ALA A 40 -6.46 2.02 20.75
C ALA A 40 -6.60 3.31 19.92
N ILE A 41 -5.96 3.35 18.74
CA ILE A 41 -6.06 4.48 17.81
C ILE A 41 -7.50 4.69 17.32
N LYS A 42 -8.16 3.60 16.95
CA LYS A 42 -9.56 3.61 16.47
C LYS A 42 -10.52 4.15 17.53
N ASN A 43 -10.21 3.91 18.81
CA ASN A 43 -10.98 4.40 19.97
C ASN A 43 -10.55 5.81 20.43
N GLY A 44 -9.73 6.53 19.65
CA GLY A 44 -9.32 7.91 19.94
C GLY A 44 -8.17 8.06 20.94
N GLN A 45 -7.55 6.96 21.38
CA GLN A 45 -6.40 6.99 22.29
C GLN A 45 -5.11 7.25 21.50
N THR A 46 -4.86 8.52 21.15
CA THR A 46 -3.74 8.88 20.25
C THR A 46 -2.45 9.27 20.96
N ASP A 47 -2.52 9.73 22.21
CA ASP A 47 -1.39 10.41 22.84
C ASP A 47 -0.24 9.50 23.27
N LYS A 48 -0.52 8.24 23.55
CA LYS A 48 0.49 7.23 23.97
C LYS A 48 0.49 5.96 23.13
N ALA A 49 -0.39 5.87 22.15
CA ALA A 49 -0.57 4.64 21.37
C ALA A 49 0.61 4.38 20.40
N LEU A 50 1.20 5.43 19.86
CA LEU A 50 2.29 5.35 18.88
C LEU A 50 3.40 6.36 19.16
N SER A 51 4.64 5.94 18.91
CA SER A 51 5.78 6.86 18.87
C SER A 51 5.65 7.83 17.68
N GLU A 52 6.32 8.95 17.73
CA GLU A 52 6.35 9.94 16.64
C GLU A 52 6.87 9.30 15.33
N ALA A 53 7.89 8.45 15.43
CA ALA A 53 8.44 7.71 14.29
C ALA A 53 7.41 6.78 13.63
N ASN A 54 6.56 6.14 14.42
CA ASN A 54 5.49 5.29 13.89
C ASN A 54 4.40 6.10 13.20
N TRP A 55 4.00 7.24 13.75
CA TRP A 55 3.09 8.16 13.08
C TRP A 55 3.62 8.63 11.72
N ILE A 56 4.89 9.00 11.64
CA ILE A 56 5.56 9.39 10.38
C ILE A 56 5.56 8.21 9.39
N THR A 57 5.84 7.01 9.87
CA THR A 57 5.86 5.80 9.04
C THR A 57 4.47 5.50 8.46
N ILE A 58 3.41 5.59 9.27
CA ILE A 58 2.04 5.40 8.82
C ILE A 58 1.65 6.49 7.81
N ALA A 59 1.94 7.76 8.11
CA ALA A 59 1.68 8.87 7.20
C ALA A 59 2.33 8.65 5.83
N ARG A 60 3.61 8.22 5.82
CA ARG A 60 4.31 7.90 4.57
C ARG A 60 3.66 6.74 3.80
N ARG A 61 3.23 5.68 4.50
CA ARG A 61 2.56 4.52 3.87
C ARG A 61 1.23 4.91 3.25
N LEU A 62 0.48 5.79 3.92
CA LEU A 62 -0.82 6.25 3.47
C LEU A 62 -0.75 7.48 2.54
N GLY A 63 0.45 7.97 2.23
CA GLY A 63 0.62 9.16 1.38
C GLY A 63 0.15 10.47 2.00
N VAL A 64 0.02 10.53 3.34
CA VAL A 64 -0.42 11.74 4.04
C VAL A 64 0.70 12.77 4.07
N ASN A 65 0.43 13.95 3.51
CA ASN A 65 1.37 15.07 3.56
C ASN A 65 1.31 15.75 4.93
N LEU A 66 2.40 15.68 5.69
CA LEU A 66 2.51 16.26 7.03
C LEU A 66 2.88 17.75 7.03
N ARG A 67 3.27 18.33 5.89
CA ARG A 67 3.73 19.72 5.83
C ARG A 67 2.62 20.75 5.69
N GLY A 68 1.35 20.36 5.70
CA GLY A 68 0.25 21.29 5.47
C GLY A 68 0.44 22.00 4.12
N GLY A 69 -0.11 21.47 3.07
CA GLY A 69 -0.02 22.04 1.72
C GLY A 69 -1.28 21.71 0.94
N ILE A 70 -1.40 22.29 -0.24
CA ILE A 70 -2.48 21.98 -1.19
C ILE A 70 -2.43 20.46 -1.45
N GLU A 71 -3.52 19.77 -1.17
CA GLU A 71 -3.68 18.37 -1.49
C GLU A 71 -3.62 18.20 -3.02
N TRP A 72 -2.61 17.49 -3.50
CA TRP A 72 -2.46 17.23 -4.92
C TRP A 72 -3.56 16.27 -5.37
N LYS A 73 -4.49 16.79 -6.16
CA LYS A 73 -5.48 15.98 -6.85
C LYS A 73 -4.90 15.49 -8.18
N PRO A 74 -5.15 14.24 -8.57
CA PRO A 74 -4.68 13.75 -9.86
C PRO A 74 -5.30 14.58 -11.00
N ALA A 75 -4.46 15.09 -11.89
CA ALA A 75 -4.93 15.64 -13.14
C ALA A 75 -5.32 14.48 -14.08
N ARG A 76 -6.53 14.48 -14.57
CA ARG A 76 -6.99 13.49 -15.56
C ARG A 76 -6.39 13.82 -16.93
N THR A 77 -5.20 13.29 -17.16
CA THR A 77 -4.55 13.30 -18.47
C THR A 77 -4.92 12.03 -19.25
N ALA A 78 -4.77 12.05 -20.57
CA ALA A 78 -4.98 10.85 -21.39
C ALA A 78 -4.11 9.66 -20.93
N THR A 79 -2.88 9.93 -20.52
CA THR A 79 -1.96 8.92 -19.98
C THR A 79 -2.45 8.34 -18.63
N PHE A 80 -2.93 9.22 -17.73
CA PHE A 80 -3.50 8.77 -16.45
C PHE A 80 -4.71 7.86 -16.69
N ASP A 81 -5.63 8.26 -17.55
CA ASP A 81 -6.83 7.47 -17.86
C ASP A 81 -6.47 6.15 -18.56
N TYR A 82 -5.49 6.16 -19.47
CA TYR A 82 -4.99 4.95 -20.14
C TYR A 82 -4.40 3.96 -19.14
N ILE A 83 -3.48 4.40 -18.28
CA ILE A 83 -2.82 3.53 -17.27
C ILE A 83 -3.86 2.99 -16.29
N THR A 84 -4.79 3.82 -15.82
CA THR A 84 -5.87 3.39 -14.93
C THR A 84 -6.69 2.26 -15.55
N LYS A 85 -7.11 2.41 -16.82
CA LYS A 85 -7.86 1.38 -17.53
C LYS A 85 -7.06 0.08 -17.72
N GLN A 86 -5.76 0.16 -17.96
CA GLN A 86 -4.90 -1.04 -18.07
C GLN A 86 -4.81 -1.77 -16.72
N LEU A 87 -4.68 -1.05 -15.62
CA LEU A 87 -4.66 -1.63 -14.27
C LEU A 87 -6.03 -2.26 -13.92
N GLU A 88 -7.13 -1.58 -14.20
CA GLU A 88 -8.49 -2.11 -14.03
C GLU A 88 -8.70 -3.39 -14.84
N PHE A 89 -8.32 -3.38 -16.12
CA PHE A 89 -8.42 -4.55 -16.97
C PHE A 89 -7.59 -5.71 -16.44
N SER A 90 -6.33 -5.48 -16.07
CA SER A 90 -5.46 -6.52 -15.50
C SER A 90 -6.03 -7.09 -14.20
N GLN A 91 -6.56 -6.24 -13.32
CA GLN A 91 -7.15 -6.66 -12.06
C GLN A 91 -8.42 -7.51 -12.27
N GLN A 92 -9.29 -7.11 -13.18
CA GLN A 92 -10.57 -7.79 -13.45
C GLN A 92 -10.39 -9.10 -14.22
N SER A 93 -9.47 -9.12 -15.19
CA SER A 93 -9.25 -10.29 -16.04
C SER A 93 -8.26 -11.30 -15.46
N GLY A 94 -7.50 -10.94 -14.41
CA GLY A 94 -6.41 -11.77 -13.87
C GLY A 94 -5.22 -11.90 -14.81
N LEU A 95 -5.08 -11.01 -15.81
CA LEU A 95 -4.00 -11.04 -16.78
C LEU A 95 -2.82 -10.18 -16.33
N SER A 96 -1.62 -10.69 -16.54
CA SER A 96 -0.39 -9.91 -16.34
C SER A 96 -0.15 -8.99 -17.52
N ALA A 97 0.30 -7.77 -17.27
CA ALA A 97 0.66 -6.79 -18.28
C ALA A 97 2.01 -6.13 -17.95
N ILE A 98 2.74 -5.70 -18.96
CA ILE A 98 3.94 -4.89 -18.83
C ILE A 98 3.65 -3.54 -19.46
N LEU A 99 3.81 -2.48 -18.68
CA LEU A 99 3.70 -1.11 -19.16
C LEU A 99 5.09 -0.50 -19.29
N CYS A 100 5.56 -0.37 -20.52
CA CYS A 100 6.83 0.28 -20.84
C CYS A 100 6.56 1.54 -21.66
N ASP A 101 7.05 2.68 -21.21
CA ASP A 101 6.87 3.97 -21.88
C ASP A 101 7.94 4.95 -21.40
N ILE A 102 8.02 6.11 -22.06
CA ILE A 102 8.98 7.16 -21.72
C ILE A 102 8.91 7.55 -20.23
N PRO A 103 10.02 7.99 -19.62
CA PRO A 103 10.02 8.45 -18.23
C PRO A 103 9.15 9.69 -18.04
N ASN A 104 8.74 9.93 -16.80
CA ASN A 104 8.02 11.14 -16.36
C ASN A 104 6.60 11.37 -16.92
N ILE A 105 5.97 10.37 -17.53
CA ILE A 105 4.58 10.45 -18.01
C ILE A 105 3.54 10.19 -16.90
N GLY A 106 3.98 9.93 -15.66
CA GLY A 106 3.09 9.73 -14.52
C GLY A 106 2.78 8.28 -14.16
N LYS A 107 3.52 7.26 -14.68
CA LYS A 107 3.31 5.83 -14.37
C LYS A 107 3.26 5.55 -12.88
N THR A 108 4.32 5.89 -12.17
CA THR A 108 4.45 5.70 -10.72
C THR A 108 3.36 6.41 -9.92
N PHE A 109 3.03 7.66 -10.30
CA PHE A 109 1.96 8.41 -9.65
C PHE A 109 0.61 7.71 -9.83
N THR A 110 0.27 7.32 -11.05
CA THR A 110 -1.00 6.65 -11.36
C THR A 110 -1.11 5.30 -10.66
N ALA A 111 -0.03 4.51 -10.62
CA ALA A 111 0.01 3.23 -9.91
C ALA A 111 -0.24 3.39 -8.40
N ARG A 112 0.42 4.36 -7.77
CA ARG A 112 0.21 4.67 -6.33
C ARG A 112 -1.18 5.19 -6.05
N TYR A 113 -1.72 6.04 -6.92
CA TYR A 113 -3.09 6.53 -6.79
C TYR A 113 -4.11 5.40 -6.96
N TYR A 114 -3.88 4.49 -7.92
CA TYR A 114 -4.75 3.34 -8.16
C TYR A 114 -4.93 2.48 -6.91
N VAL A 115 -3.85 2.10 -6.25
CA VAL A 115 -3.91 1.26 -5.04
C VAL A 115 -4.55 1.95 -3.84
N GLN A 116 -4.61 3.28 -3.81
CA GLN A 116 -5.35 4.00 -2.77
C GLN A 116 -6.86 3.92 -2.96
N CYS A 117 -7.31 3.75 -4.21
CA CYS A 117 -8.72 3.76 -4.59
C CYS A 117 -9.32 2.35 -4.82
N HIS A 118 -8.48 1.31 -4.95
CA HIS A 118 -8.91 -0.03 -5.33
C HIS A 118 -8.54 -1.07 -4.28
N ARG A 119 -9.52 -1.93 -3.96
CA ARG A 119 -9.31 -3.04 -3.02
C ARG A 119 -8.41 -4.11 -3.64
N ASN A 120 -7.70 -4.83 -2.78
CA ASN A 120 -6.86 -5.96 -3.17
C ASN A 120 -5.77 -5.61 -4.19
N ALA A 121 -5.45 -4.33 -4.35
CA ALA A 121 -4.35 -3.84 -5.16
C ALA A 121 -3.22 -3.32 -4.27
N ILE A 122 -1.97 -3.69 -4.58
CA ILE A 122 -0.77 -3.20 -3.89
C ILE A 122 0.27 -2.66 -4.86
N TYR A 123 1.11 -1.78 -4.35
CA TYR A 123 2.24 -1.20 -5.08
C TYR A 123 3.57 -1.56 -4.40
N VAL A 124 4.52 -2.04 -5.18
CA VAL A 124 5.88 -2.35 -4.73
C VAL A 124 6.90 -1.64 -5.61
N ASP A 125 7.75 -0.85 -4.99
CA ASP A 125 8.94 -0.26 -5.62
C ASP A 125 10.07 -1.29 -5.58
N CYS A 126 10.41 -1.85 -6.74
CA CYS A 126 11.41 -2.92 -6.87
C CYS A 126 12.83 -2.41 -6.71
N SER A 127 13.09 -1.11 -6.85
CA SER A 127 14.41 -0.52 -6.60
C SER A 127 14.88 -0.73 -5.15
N GLN A 128 13.93 -0.89 -4.22
CA GLN A 128 14.17 -1.08 -2.79
C GLN A 128 14.20 -2.56 -2.35
N VAL A 129 13.79 -3.49 -3.21
CA VAL A 129 13.58 -4.92 -2.83
C VAL A 129 14.23 -5.90 -3.81
N LYS A 130 15.48 -5.68 -4.10
CA LYS A 130 16.27 -6.37 -5.15
C LYS A 130 16.38 -7.91 -5.02
N THR A 131 16.04 -8.51 -3.90
CA THR A 131 16.13 -9.96 -3.72
C THR A 131 14.76 -10.61 -3.61
N LYS A 132 14.65 -11.85 -4.09
CA LYS A 132 13.43 -12.66 -4.06
C LYS A 132 12.76 -12.70 -2.68
N LEU A 133 13.55 -12.92 -1.62
CA LEU A 133 13.03 -12.95 -0.25
C LEU A 133 12.48 -11.58 0.19
N LYS A 134 13.20 -10.49 -0.12
CA LYS A 134 12.74 -9.14 0.22
C LYS A 134 11.47 -8.77 -0.54
N LEU A 135 11.37 -9.16 -1.81
CA LEU A 135 10.19 -8.92 -2.64
C LEU A 135 8.96 -9.63 -2.07
N VAL A 136 9.07 -10.94 -1.78
CA VAL A 136 7.95 -11.72 -1.23
C VAL A 136 7.51 -11.18 0.13
N ARG A 137 8.46 -10.86 1.02
CA ARG A 137 8.15 -10.22 2.31
C ARG A 137 7.48 -8.87 2.15
N LYS A 138 7.89 -8.07 1.17
CA LYS A 138 7.28 -6.77 0.90
C LYS A 138 5.84 -6.93 0.43
N ILE A 139 5.60 -7.83 -0.53
CA ILE A 139 4.24 -8.15 -1.02
C ILE A 139 3.36 -8.65 0.13
N ALA A 140 3.86 -9.59 0.95
CA ALA A 140 3.13 -10.10 2.11
C ALA A 140 2.76 -8.97 3.09
N THR A 141 3.70 -8.08 3.39
CA THR A 141 3.47 -6.92 4.26
C THR A 141 2.39 -5.99 3.70
N GLU A 142 2.42 -5.70 2.41
CA GLU A 142 1.42 -4.82 1.77
C GLU A 142 0.01 -5.42 1.82
N PHE A 143 -0.13 -6.73 1.68
CA PHE A 143 -1.40 -7.43 1.87
C PHE A 143 -1.78 -7.69 3.33
N GLY A 144 -0.94 -7.30 4.31
CA GLY A 144 -1.17 -7.59 5.72
C GLY A 144 -1.05 -9.08 6.08
N VAL A 145 -0.27 -9.84 5.30
CA VAL A 145 0.10 -11.23 5.60
C VAL A 145 1.38 -11.24 6.44
N GLY A 146 1.57 -12.28 7.28
CA GLY A 146 2.79 -12.47 8.05
C GLY A 146 4.02 -12.49 7.13
N SER A 147 5.00 -11.64 7.41
CA SER A 147 6.19 -11.48 6.56
C SER A 147 7.48 -11.93 7.24
N ASN A 148 7.38 -12.49 8.47
CA ASN A 148 8.49 -13.01 9.24
C ASN A 148 8.62 -14.52 9.04
N GLY A 149 9.85 -15.03 9.05
CA GLY A 149 10.11 -16.47 8.90
C GLY A 149 10.92 -16.81 7.65
N ARG A 150 10.93 -18.08 7.29
CA ARG A 150 11.62 -18.61 6.11
C ARG A 150 10.89 -18.19 4.85
N TYR A 151 11.60 -18.15 3.74
CA TYR A 151 11.02 -17.82 2.43
C TYR A 151 9.83 -18.71 2.09
N SER A 152 9.96 -20.04 2.30
CA SER A 152 8.91 -21.02 2.03
C SER A 152 7.60 -20.67 2.72
N ASP A 153 7.69 -20.40 4.01
CA ASP A 153 6.54 -20.19 4.89
C ASP A 153 5.78 -18.91 4.49
N VAL A 154 6.55 -17.82 4.30
CA VAL A 154 5.98 -16.54 3.86
C VAL A 154 5.37 -16.64 2.45
N TYR A 155 6.01 -17.40 1.55
CA TYR A 155 5.52 -17.60 0.19
C TYR A 155 4.22 -18.42 0.17
N GLU A 156 4.16 -19.51 0.92
CA GLU A 156 2.97 -20.36 1.02
C GLU A 156 1.78 -19.61 1.62
N ASP A 157 1.99 -18.88 2.72
CA ASP A 157 0.97 -18.03 3.34
C ASP A 157 0.47 -16.95 2.38
N LEU A 158 1.38 -16.32 1.64
CA LEU A 158 1.03 -15.31 0.66
C LEU A 158 0.20 -15.90 -0.49
N VAL A 159 0.63 -17.02 -1.05
CA VAL A 159 -0.10 -17.71 -2.14
C VAL A 159 -1.48 -18.13 -1.69
N TYR A 160 -1.59 -18.72 -0.48
CA TYR A 160 -2.88 -19.08 0.09
C TYR A 160 -3.79 -17.86 0.22
N TYR A 161 -3.26 -16.75 0.75
CA TYR A 161 -4.03 -15.53 0.91
C TYR A 161 -4.49 -14.94 -0.42
N LEU A 162 -3.59 -14.85 -1.41
CA LEU A 162 -3.93 -14.32 -2.75
C LEU A 162 -5.01 -15.14 -3.45
N ARG A 163 -5.04 -16.46 -3.23
CA ARG A 163 -6.10 -17.33 -3.76
C ARG A 163 -7.43 -17.19 -3.02
N SER A 164 -7.42 -16.63 -1.83
CA SER A 164 -8.61 -16.47 -0.99
C SER A 164 -9.32 -15.13 -1.15
N ILE A 165 -8.74 -14.19 -1.89
CA ILE A 165 -9.31 -12.86 -2.12
C ILE A 165 -9.70 -12.65 -3.58
N ASP A 166 -10.69 -11.78 -3.79
CA ASP A 166 -11.16 -11.44 -5.14
C ASP A 166 -10.18 -10.51 -5.85
N THR A 167 -9.89 -10.82 -7.09
CA THR A 167 -9.14 -9.97 -8.04
C THR A 167 -7.90 -9.27 -7.43
N PRO A 168 -6.92 -10.02 -6.86
CA PRO A 168 -5.69 -9.40 -6.36
C PRO A 168 -4.87 -8.80 -7.50
N LEU A 169 -4.33 -7.60 -7.29
CA LEU A 169 -3.40 -6.94 -8.21
C LEU A 169 -2.10 -6.58 -7.50
N ILE A 170 -0.99 -7.00 -8.07
CA ILE A 170 0.35 -6.62 -7.62
C ILE A 170 0.98 -5.74 -8.69
N ILE A 171 1.24 -4.47 -8.37
CA ILE A 171 1.91 -3.53 -9.25
C ILE A 171 3.38 -3.47 -8.84
N LEU A 172 4.25 -3.90 -9.75
CA LEU A 172 5.70 -3.86 -9.58
C LEU A 172 6.25 -2.68 -10.40
N ASP A 173 6.72 -1.65 -9.73
CA ASP A 173 7.38 -0.52 -10.37
C ASP A 173 8.90 -0.71 -10.34
N GLU A 174 9.61 -0.20 -11.35
CA GLU A 174 11.06 -0.40 -11.54
C GLU A 174 11.46 -1.90 -11.52
N ALA A 175 10.63 -2.75 -12.18
CA ALA A 175 10.82 -4.21 -12.16
C ALA A 175 12.14 -4.66 -12.82
N GLY A 176 12.75 -3.83 -13.65
CA GLY A 176 14.09 -4.08 -14.21
C GLY A 176 15.21 -4.14 -13.17
N ASP A 177 15.00 -3.63 -11.97
CA ASP A 177 15.95 -3.68 -10.86
C ASP A 177 15.94 -5.00 -10.07
N LEU A 178 15.00 -5.90 -10.36
CA LEU A 178 14.94 -7.24 -9.76
C LEU A 178 16.05 -8.13 -10.32
N GLN A 179 16.78 -8.83 -9.41
CA GLN A 179 17.84 -9.77 -9.71
C GLN A 179 17.40 -11.21 -9.46
#